data_b269ba9196b09395f1cd19ac4b2ee312
#
_entry.id   b269ba9196b09395f1cd19ac4b2ee312
#
_cell.length_a   1.000
_cell.length_b   1.000
_cell.length_c   1.000
_cell.angle_alpha   90.00
_cell.angle_beta   90.00
_cell.angle_gamma   90.00
#
_symmetry.space_group_name_H-M   'P 1'
#
loop_
_entity.id
_entity.type
_entity.pdbx_description
1 polymer ?
#
loop_
_entity_poly.entity_id
_entity_poly.type
_entity_poly.pdbx_seq_one_letter_code
_entity_poly.pdbx_strand_id
1 'polypeptide(L)'
;MKVILNKDVKHLGEEGDTKVVADGYARNFLFPRKLALPYTPAVVKLFEGRKAEIEARKAQKRADAASNKDKIEALNLSVTVPASATGKLYGAVSTQTVVDLLAKEGFEYERKRIEIPGVAIKTTGKYKVTVKLYENVNAELHLEVLGQVDQKSAQTEKKPRAKKEEVSEKPAESAENAESAPAEQNA
;
A
#
# COMPACT_ATOMS: atom_id res chain seq x y z
N MET A 1 25.15 1.55 -24.46
CA MET A 1 26.38 0.71 -24.34
C MET A 1 26.12 -0.58 -23.56
N LYS A 2 26.96 -1.60 -23.79
CA LYS A 2 26.87 -2.88 -23.08
C LYS A 2 27.69 -2.80 -21.78
N VAL A 3 27.09 -3.19 -20.66
CA VAL A 3 27.71 -3.14 -19.32
C VAL A 3 27.50 -4.45 -18.57
N ILE A 4 28.40 -4.75 -17.63
CA ILE A 4 28.24 -5.85 -16.67
C ILE A 4 27.95 -5.24 -15.30
N LEU A 5 26.93 -5.73 -14.62
CA LEU A 5 26.57 -5.26 -13.29
C LEU A 5 27.52 -5.81 -12.24
N ASN A 6 28.08 -4.93 -11.40
CA ASN A 6 28.96 -5.27 -10.29
C ASN A 6 28.20 -5.38 -8.96
N LYS A 7 26.97 -4.89 -8.91
CA LYS A 7 26.04 -4.97 -7.78
C LYS A 7 24.62 -5.06 -8.30
N ASP A 8 23.71 -5.52 -7.47
CA ASP A 8 22.29 -5.54 -7.77
C ASP A 8 21.77 -4.12 -7.99
N VAL A 9 21.11 -3.89 -9.11
CA VAL A 9 20.49 -2.59 -9.45
C VAL A 9 19.02 -2.80 -9.68
N LYS A 10 18.18 -2.12 -8.88
CA LYS A 10 16.70 -2.17 -9.01
C LYS A 10 16.29 -1.87 -10.45
N HIS A 11 15.39 -2.65 -10.99
CA HIS A 11 14.82 -2.56 -12.35
C HIS A 11 15.82 -2.82 -13.50
N LEU A 12 17.07 -3.13 -13.23
CA LEU A 12 18.06 -3.42 -14.27
C LEU A 12 18.52 -4.89 -14.25
N GLY A 13 18.92 -5.40 -13.09
CA GLY A 13 19.38 -6.78 -12.94
C GLY A 13 20.25 -6.97 -11.72
N GLU A 14 20.86 -8.15 -11.64
CA GLU A 14 21.69 -8.59 -10.53
C GLU A 14 23.17 -8.56 -10.86
N GLU A 15 24.00 -8.77 -9.82
CA GLU A 15 25.46 -8.89 -9.96
C GLU A 15 25.81 -9.97 -11.00
N GLY A 16 26.69 -9.62 -11.93
CA GLY A 16 27.16 -10.50 -13.02
C GLY A 16 26.30 -10.46 -14.29
N ASP A 17 25.14 -9.81 -14.27
CA ASP A 17 24.29 -9.71 -15.45
C ASP A 17 24.86 -8.73 -16.47
N THR A 18 24.77 -9.12 -17.75
CA THR A 18 25.13 -8.26 -18.87
C THR A 18 23.89 -7.60 -19.45
N LYS A 19 23.84 -6.27 -19.43
CA LYS A 19 22.71 -5.48 -19.94
C LYS A 19 23.16 -4.41 -20.93
N VAL A 20 22.24 -4.01 -21.81
CA VAL A 20 22.44 -2.88 -22.73
C VAL A 20 21.69 -1.69 -22.14
N VAL A 21 22.39 -0.59 -21.92
CA VAL A 21 21.87 0.63 -21.31
C VAL A 21 22.22 1.86 -22.15
N ALA A 22 21.51 2.95 -21.95
CA ALA A 22 21.83 4.24 -22.56
C ALA A 22 23.21 4.73 -22.06
N ASP A 23 23.99 5.33 -22.95
CA ASP A 23 25.37 5.76 -22.66
C ASP A 23 25.43 6.79 -21.54
N GLY A 24 24.49 7.74 -21.52
CA GLY A 24 24.39 8.74 -20.45
C GLY A 24 24.09 8.13 -19.10
N TYR A 25 23.18 7.16 -19.04
CA TYR A 25 22.86 6.46 -17.80
C TYR A 25 24.05 5.67 -17.26
N ALA A 26 24.78 4.99 -18.13
CA ALA A 26 25.99 4.25 -17.74
C ALA A 26 27.05 5.20 -17.16
N ARG A 27 27.38 6.28 -17.89
CA ARG A 27 28.48 7.20 -17.52
C ARG A 27 28.13 8.09 -16.32
N ASN A 28 26.88 8.57 -16.21
CA ASN A 28 26.53 9.54 -15.18
C ASN A 28 26.02 8.88 -13.88
N PHE A 29 25.48 7.66 -13.96
CA PHE A 29 24.88 6.99 -12.80
C PHE A 29 25.60 5.70 -12.41
N LEU A 30 25.78 4.75 -13.35
CA LEU A 30 26.28 3.42 -12.99
C LEU A 30 27.76 3.41 -12.67
N PHE A 31 28.59 4.03 -13.50
CA PHE A 31 30.05 4.02 -13.33
C PHE A 31 30.53 4.83 -12.12
N PRO A 32 30.06 6.06 -11.84
CA PRO A 32 30.49 6.81 -10.67
C PRO A 32 30.17 6.12 -9.36
N ARG A 33 29.06 5.36 -9.33
CA ARG A 33 28.62 4.59 -8.15
C ARG A 33 29.21 3.17 -8.10
N LYS A 34 30.06 2.79 -9.06
CA LYS A 34 30.64 1.45 -9.16
C LYS A 34 29.59 0.33 -9.19
N LEU A 35 28.41 0.63 -9.73
CA LEU A 35 27.29 -0.32 -9.86
C LEU A 35 27.46 -1.22 -11.08
N ALA A 36 28.13 -0.75 -12.13
CA ALA A 36 28.41 -1.51 -13.32
C ALA A 36 29.80 -1.17 -13.87
N LEU A 37 30.31 -2.07 -14.72
CA LEU A 37 31.55 -1.90 -15.45
C LEU A 37 31.30 -2.00 -16.96
N PRO A 38 32.11 -1.34 -17.81
CA PRO A 38 31.96 -1.47 -19.26
C PRO A 38 32.27 -2.92 -19.67
N TYR A 39 31.51 -3.42 -20.65
CA TYR A 39 31.72 -4.76 -21.18
C TYR A 39 33.06 -4.80 -21.99
N THR A 40 34.13 -5.24 -21.35
CA THR A 40 35.44 -5.46 -21.96
C THR A 40 35.91 -6.90 -21.73
N PRO A 41 36.78 -7.47 -22.61
CA PRO A 41 37.25 -8.83 -22.43
C PRO A 41 37.94 -9.07 -21.08
N ALA A 42 38.64 -8.06 -20.57
CA ALA A 42 39.30 -8.12 -19.26
C ALA A 42 38.29 -8.23 -18.10
N VAL A 43 37.22 -7.44 -18.17
CA VAL A 43 36.12 -7.45 -17.16
C VAL A 43 35.38 -8.77 -17.23
N VAL A 44 35.10 -9.30 -18.43
CA VAL A 44 34.44 -10.61 -18.59
C VAL A 44 35.21 -11.71 -17.87
N LYS A 45 36.55 -11.83 -18.12
CA LYS A 45 37.40 -12.83 -17.45
C LYS A 45 37.38 -12.68 -15.92
N LEU A 46 37.34 -11.45 -15.41
CA LEU A 46 37.28 -11.19 -13.98
C LEU A 46 35.95 -11.71 -13.39
N PHE A 47 34.84 -11.49 -14.11
CA PHE A 47 33.54 -11.99 -13.66
C PHE A 47 33.40 -13.50 -13.84
N GLU A 48 34.01 -14.10 -14.85
CA GLU A 48 34.09 -15.57 -15.00
C GLU A 48 34.74 -16.20 -13.77
N GLY A 49 35.85 -15.63 -13.27
CA GLY A 49 36.51 -16.11 -12.06
C GLY A 49 35.63 -15.99 -10.78
N ARG A 50 34.69 -15.02 -10.75
CA ARG A 50 33.77 -14.82 -9.63
C ARG A 50 32.40 -15.48 -9.82
N LYS A 51 32.17 -16.09 -10.96
CA LYS A 51 30.86 -16.65 -11.33
C LYS A 51 30.34 -17.63 -10.28
N ALA A 52 31.18 -18.52 -9.77
CA ALA A 52 30.80 -19.47 -8.73
C ALA A 52 30.36 -18.80 -7.44
N GLU A 53 31.03 -17.71 -7.01
CA GLU A 53 30.64 -16.94 -5.82
C GLU A 53 29.31 -16.22 -6.03
N ILE A 54 29.09 -15.63 -7.22
CA ILE A 54 27.86 -14.94 -7.57
C ILE A 54 26.69 -15.93 -7.61
N GLU A 55 26.88 -17.09 -8.21
CA GLU A 55 25.88 -18.16 -8.25
C GLU A 55 25.55 -18.70 -6.85
N ALA A 56 26.56 -18.88 -6.00
CA ALA A 56 26.35 -19.27 -4.61
C ALA A 56 25.52 -18.23 -3.83
N ARG A 57 25.81 -16.93 -3.99
CA ARG A 57 25.03 -15.86 -3.38
C ARG A 57 23.58 -15.81 -3.90
N LYS A 58 23.39 -15.99 -5.21
CA LYS A 58 22.06 -16.08 -5.80
C LYS A 58 21.29 -17.28 -5.25
N ALA A 59 21.94 -18.44 -5.12
CA ALA A 59 21.34 -19.63 -4.53
C ALA A 59 20.93 -19.41 -3.07
N GLN A 60 21.78 -18.75 -2.27
CA GLN A 60 21.44 -18.37 -0.90
C GLN A 60 20.22 -17.44 -0.84
N LYS A 61 20.20 -16.37 -1.65
CA LYS A 61 19.05 -15.46 -1.71
C LYS A 61 17.75 -16.17 -2.10
N ARG A 62 17.81 -17.17 -2.99
CA ARG A 62 16.66 -18.00 -3.35
C ARG A 62 16.20 -18.89 -2.20
N ALA A 63 17.14 -19.50 -1.48
CA ALA A 63 16.84 -20.33 -0.31
C ALA A 63 16.21 -19.49 0.81
N ASP A 64 16.76 -18.28 1.08
CA ASP A 64 16.21 -17.35 2.05
C ASP A 64 14.81 -16.87 1.65
N ALA A 65 14.60 -16.60 0.35
CA ALA A 65 13.29 -16.22 -0.16
C ALA A 65 12.26 -17.36 -0.04
N ALA A 66 12.67 -18.61 -0.27
CA ALA A 66 11.80 -19.77 -0.08
C ALA A 66 11.43 -19.96 1.40
N SER A 67 12.41 -19.88 2.33
CA SER A 67 12.13 -19.94 3.77
C SER A 67 11.22 -18.81 4.24
N ASN A 68 11.42 -17.61 3.72
CA ASN A 68 10.57 -16.46 4.07
C ASN A 68 9.16 -16.61 3.48
N LYS A 69 9.04 -17.22 2.29
CA LYS A 69 7.74 -17.55 1.71
C LYS A 69 6.93 -18.44 2.65
N ASP A 70 7.51 -19.58 3.08
CA ASP A 70 6.84 -20.53 3.96
C ASP A 70 6.41 -19.87 5.28
N LYS A 71 7.26 -18.99 5.84
CA LYS A 71 6.93 -18.23 7.04
C LYS A 71 5.77 -17.26 6.82
N ILE A 72 5.75 -16.53 5.71
CA ILE A 72 4.69 -15.55 5.41
C ILE A 72 3.35 -16.25 5.13
N GLU A 73 3.37 -17.40 4.44
CA GLU A 73 2.17 -18.19 4.16
C GLU A 73 1.57 -18.80 5.44
N ALA A 74 2.41 -19.10 6.43
CA ALA A 74 1.96 -19.57 7.75
C ALA A 74 1.36 -18.45 8.62
N LEU A 75 1.61 -17.17 8.32
CA LEU A 75 1.11 -16.03 9.08
C LEU A 75 -0.34 -15.70 8.70
N ASN A 76 -1.18 -15.59 9.72
CA ASN A 76 -2.52 -15.03 9.61
C ASN A 76 -2.52 -13.65 10.28
N LEU A 77 -2.51 -12.58 9.50
CA LEU A 77 -2.57 -11.23 10.04
C LEU A 77 -4.01 -10.79 10.25
N SER A 78 -4.27 -10.20 11.40
CA SER A 78 -5.56 -9.59 11.71
C SER A 78 -5.41 -8.08 11.87
N VAL A 79 -6.35 -7.34 11.28
CA VAL A 79 -6.40 -5.88 11.39
C VAL A 79 -7.77 -5.47 11.91
N THR A 80 -7.78 -4.72 13.00
CA THR A 80 -9.00 -4.15 13.55
C THR A 80 -9.15 -2.71 13.10
N VAL A 81 -10.22 -2.41 12.36
CA VAL A 81 -10.52 -1.07 11.82
C VAL A 81 -11.97 -0.73 12.14
N PRO A 82 -12.27 0.53 12.52
CA PRO A 82 -13.64 0.94 12.74
C PRO A 82 -14.48 0.75 11.47
N ALA A 83 -15.64 0.08 11.64
CA ALA A 83 -16.52 -0.29 10.54
C ALA A 83 -17.98 0.02 10.87
N SER A 84 -18.76 0.28 9.82
CA SER A 84 -20.21 0.41 9.92
C SER A 84 -20.88 -0.94 10.17
N ALA A 85 -22.11 -0.93 10.68
CA ALA A 85 -22.95 -2.12 10.84
C ALA A 85 -23.18 -2.89 9.51
N THR A 86 -22.98 -2.23 8.37
CA THR A 86 -23.05 -2.84 7.03
C THR A 86 -21.75 -3.51 6.58
N GLY A 87 -20.72 -3.58 7.44
CA GLY A 87 -19.42 -4.16 7.10
C GLY A 87 -18.51 -3.27 6.24
N LYS A 88 -18.87 -2.00 6.03
CA LYS A 88 -18.01 -1.03 5.35
C LYS A 88 -17.08 -0.37 6.37
N LEU A 89 -15.78 -0.31 6.04
CA LEU A 89 -14.78 0.36 6.87
C LEU A 89 -14.92 1.89 6.75
N TYR A 90 -14.81 2.62 7.86
CA TYR A 90 -14.68 4.08 7.83
C TYR A 90 -13.34 4.55 7.31
N GLY A 91 -12.29 3.69 7.40
CA GLY A 91 -10.98 3.86 6.79
C GLY A 91 -10.73 2.82 5.71
N ALA A 92 -9.65 2.99 4.96
CA ALA A 92 -9.22 2.00 3.97
C ALA A 92 -7.93 1.33 4.46
N VAL A 93 -7.88 -0.01 4.39
CA VAL A 93 -6.64 -0.75 4.60
C VAL A 93 -5.81 -0.68 3.33
N SER A 94 -4.69 0.03 3.39
CA SER A 94 -3.77 0.26 2.29
C SER A 94 -2.56 -0.70 2.35
N THR A 95 -1.77 -0.72 1.28
CA THR A 95 -0.48 -1.45 1.26
C THR A 95 0.44 -1.02 2.40
N GLN A 96 0.40 0.25 2.83
CA GLN A 96 1.20 0.74 3.95
C GLN A 96 0.84 0.06 5.26
N THR A 97 -0.45 -0.10 5.54
CA THR A 97 -0.94 -0.79 6.74
C THR A 97 -0.43 -2.24 6.79
N VAL A 98 -0.39 -2.92 5.64
CA VAL A 98 0.15 -4.29 5.56
C VAL A 98 1.66 -4.32 5.78
N VAL A 99 2.42 -3.32 5.25
CA VAL A 99 3.86 -3.17 5.54
C VAL A 99 4.11 -3.02 7.03
N ASP A 100 3.34 -2.14 7.70
CA ASP A 100 3.49 -1.86 9.12
C ASP A 100 3.18 -3.09 10.00
N LEU A 101 2.24 -3.94 9.56
CA LEU A 101 1.94 -5.20 10.23
C LEU A 101 3.04 -6.23 10.03
N LEU A 102 3.54 -6.40 8.80
CA LEU A 102 4.66 -7.29 8.51
C LEU A 102 5.93 -6.86 9.26
N ALA A 103 6.15 -5.56 9.41
CA ALA A 103 7.27 -5.03 10.20
C ALA A 103 7.16 -5.39 11.68
N LYS A 104 5.96 -5.46 12.26
CA LYS A 104 5.74 -5.93 13.65
C LYS A 104 6.09 -7.41 13.81
N GLU A 105 5.88 -8.22 12.79
CA GLU A 105 6.25 -9.65 12.76
C GLU A 105 7.73 -9.87 12.39
N GLY A 106 8.50 -8.78 12.21
CA GLY A 106 9.93 -8.83 11.90
C GLY A 106 10.27 -8.94 10.41
N PHE A 107 9.31 -8.72 9.52
CA PHE A 107 9.53 -8.73 8.08
C PHE A 107 9.49 -7.31 7.50
N GLU A 108 10.65 -6.83 7.05
CA GLU A 108 10.75 -5.52 6.40
C GLU A 108 10.65 -5.65 4.88
N TYR A 109 9.53 -5.21 4.32
CA TYR A 109 9.32 -5.17 2.86
C TYR A 109 8.96 -3.78 2.38
N GLU A 110 9.44 -3.43 1.18
CA GLU A 110 9.02 -2.19 0.54
C GLU A 110 7.55 -2.28 0.08
N ARG A 111 6.80 -1.19 0.23
CA ARG A 111 5.41 -1.06 -0.21
C ARG A 111 5.16 -1.53 -1.65
N LYS A 112 6.15 -1.35 -2.54
CA LYS A 112 6.06 -1.75 -3.95
C LYS A 112 6.04 -3.28 -4.15
N ARG A 113 6.45 -4.05 -3.14
CA ARG A 113 6.48 -5.51 -3.19
C ARG A 113 5.17 -6.15 -2.73
N ILE A 114 4.24 -5.35 -2.21
CA ILE A 114 2.96 -5.82 -1.68
C ILE A 114 1.85 -5.45 -2.64
N GLU A 115 1.12 -6.46 -3.10
CA GLU A 115 -0.04 -6.31 -3.97
C GLU A 115 -1.29 -6.73 -3.23
N ILE A 116 -2.25 -5.82 -3.12
CA ILE A 116 -3.57 -6.05 -2.50
C ILE A 116 -4.59 -6.24 -3.63
N PRO A 117 -5.63 -7.05 -3.46
CA PRO A 117 -6.73 -7.12 -4.42
C PRO A 117 -7.43 -5.76 -4.50
N GLY A 118 -7.16 -5.01 -5.57
CA GLY A 118 -7.61 -3.62 -5.78
C GLY A 118 -6.63 -2.58 -5.25
N VAL A 119 -7.10 -1.35 -5.08
CA VAL A 119 -6.26 -0.22 -4.62
C VAL A 119 -6.19 -0.15 -3.09
N ALA A 120 -7.29 -0.52 -2.43
CA ALA A 120 -7.41 -0.56 -0.97
C ALA A 120 -8.63 -1.37 -0.54
N ILE A 121 -8.55 -2.03 0.61
CA ILE A 121 -9.63 -2.81 1.17
C ILE A 121 -10.55 -1.86 1.96
N LYS A 122 -11.85 -1.88 1.64
CA LYS A 122 -12.88 -1.02 2.26
C LYS A 122 -14.00 -1.79 2.95
N THR A 123 -13.94 -3.12 2.93
CA THR A 123 -14.94 -3.98 3.55
C THR A 123 -14.27 -4.94 4.53
N THR A 124 -15.03 -5.39 5.54
CA THR A 124 -14.59 -6.45 6.45
C THR A 124 -14.57 -7.80 5.75
N GLY A 125 -13.66 -8.68 6.14
CA GLY A 125 -13.57 -10.03 5.58
C GLY A 125 -12.15 -10.55 5.47
N LYS A 126 -12.01 -11.70 4.83
CA LYS A 126 -10.72 -12.35 4.60
C LYS A 126 -10.21 -12.03 3.20
N TYR A 127 -8.98 -11.55 3.13
CA TYR A 127 -8.34 -11.15 1.89
C TYR A 127 -7.00 -11.86 1.73
N LYS A 128 -6.66 -12.17 0.48
CA LYS A 128 -5.34 -12.67 0.13
C LYS A 128 -4.51 -11.50 -0.40
N VAL A 129 -3.36 -11.31 0.18
CA VAL A 129 -2.40 -10.28 -0.21
C VAL A 129 -1.18 -10.98 -0.78
N THR A 130 -0.72 -10.57 -1.95
CA THR A 130 0.47 -11.13 -2.58
C THR A 130 1.69 -10.28 -2.22
N VAL A 131 2.70 -10.94 -1.65
CA VAL A 131 4.00 -10.32 -1.34
C VAL A 131 5.04 -10.83 -2.32
N LYS A 132 5.61 -9.94 -3.13
CA LYS A 132 6.70 -10.25 -4.05
C LYS A 132 8.02 -10.32 -3.29
N LEU A 133 8.63 -11.47 -3.26
CA LEU A 133 9.90 -11.73 -2.60
C LEU A 133 11.08 -11.52 -3.56
N TYR A 134 11.83 -12.56 -3.86
CA TYR A 134 12.99 -12.52 -4.72
C TYR A 134 12.65 -13.10 -6.10
N GLU A 135 13.13 -12.47 -7.17
CA GLU A 135 12.82 -12.85 -8.57
C GLU A 135 11.29 -13.00 -8.77
N ASN A 136 10.83 -14.23 -9.10
CA ASN A 136 9.43 -14.56 -9.36
C ASN A 136 8.75 -15.30 -8.19
N VAL A 137 9.38 -15.32 -7.00
CA VAL A 137 8.81 -15.96 -5.82
C VAL A 137 7.80 -15.01 -5.18
N ASN A 138 6.52 -15.42 -5.19
CA ASN A 138 5.44 -14.70 -4.53
C ASN A 138 4.97 -15.51 -3.33
N ALA A 139 4.65 -14.84 -2.24
CA ALA A 139 4.01 -15.42 -1.06
C ALA A 139 2.57 -14.91 -0.95
N GLU A 140 1.63 -15.79 -0.61
CA GLU A 140 0.24 -15.43 -0.33
C GLU A 140 0.08 -15.23 1.18
N LEU A 141 -0.27 -14.02 1.59
CA LEU A 141 -0.54 -13.66 2.97
C LEU A 141 -2.05 -13.63 3.21
N HIS A 142 -2.52 -14.30 4.25
CA HIS A 142 -3.91 -14.24 4.68
C HIS A 142 -4.12 -13.06 5.63
N LEU A 143 -4.91 -12.08 5.19
CA LEU A 143 -5.27 -10.89 5.96
C LEU A 143 -6.74 -10.95 6.36
N GLU A 144 -7.02 -10.98 7.65
CA GLU A 144 -8.37 -10.88 8.19
C GLU A 144 -8.64 -9.46 8.68
N VAL A 145 -9.64 -8.81 8.07
CA VAL A 145 -10.04 -7.44 8.44
C VAL A 145 -11.26 -7.52 9.33
N LEU A 146 -11.07 -7.22 10.61
CA LEU A 146 -12.12 -7.19 11.62
C LEU A 146 -12.68 -5.76 11.75
N GLY A 147 -13.98 -5.63 11.68
CA GLY A 147 -14.68 -4.36 11.90
C GLY A 147 -14.95 -4.13 13.38
N GLN A 148 -14.43 -3.05 13.94
CA GLN A 148 -14.85 -2.57 15.25
C GLN A 148 -16.09 -1.69 15.05
N VAL A 149 -17.24 -2.21 15.45
CA VAL A 149 -18.50 -1.43 15.42
C VAL A 149 -18.49 -0.55 16.66
N ASP A 150 -18.29 0.75 16.49
CA ASP A 150 -18.51 1.72 17.56
C ASP A 150 -19.97 1.71 17.98
N GLN A 151 -20.27 1.15 19.13
CA GLN A 151 -21.63 1.10 19.71
C GLN A 151 -22.22 2.50 19.98
N LYS A 152 -21.47 3.58 19.77
CA LYS A 152 -21.94 4.96 19.95
C LYS A 152 -22.86 5.47 18.84
N SER A 153 -22.87 4.86 17.67
CA SER A 153 -23.74 5.30 16.55
C SER A 153 -25.12 4.62 16.50
N ALA A 154 -25.33 3.59 17.33
CA ALA A 154 -26.61 2.87 17.34
C ALA A 154 -27.72 3.55 18.18
N GLN A 155 -27.44 4.67 18.84
CA GLN A 155 -28.45 5.36 19.69
C GLN A 155 -29.13 6.58 19.05
N THR A 156 -28.79 6.94 17.80
CA THR A 156 -29.32 8.15 17.17
C THR A 156 -30.44 7.88 16.14
N GLU A 157 -30.78 6.62 15.85
CA GLU A 157 -31.83 6.30 14.86
C GLU A 157 -33.11 5.65 15.42
N LYS A 158 -33.42 5.87 16.71
CA LYS A 158 -34.75 5.52 17.23
C LYS A 158 -35.38 6.70 17.93
N LYS A 159 -35.83 7.69 17.16
CA LYS A 159 -36.89 8.60 17.60
C LYS A 159 -38.14 8.26 16.80
N PRO A 160 -39.18 7.73 17.45
CA PRO A 160 -40.44 7.42 16.75
C PRO A 160 -41.14 8.70 16.35
N ARG A 161 -41.45 8.79 15.07
CA ARG A 161 -42.33 9.79 14.50
C ARG A 161 -43.74 9.51 15.05
N ALA A 162 -44.12 10.21 16.09
CA ALA A 162 -45.50 10.21 16.58
C ALA A 162 -46.36 11.01 15.60
N LYS A 163 -47.31 10.33 15.06
CA LYS A 163 -48.48 10.76 14.34
C LYS A 163 -49.26 11.80 15.18
N LYS A 164 -49.57 12.95 14.59
CA LYS A 164 -50.63 13.81 15.11
C LYS A 164 -51.48 14.21 13.94
N GLU A 165 -52.65 13.59 13.92
CA GLU A 165 -53.82 13.97 13.12
C GLU A 165 -54.43 15.31 13.63
N GLU A 166 -54.83 16.08 12.65
CA GLU A 166 -56.00 16.95 12.52
C GLU A 166 -56.66 17.54 13.77
N VAL A 167 -56.84 18.83 13.74
CA VAL A 167 -58.17 19.48 13.73
C VAL A 167 -58.03 20.98 13.42
N SER A 168 -58.86 21.40 12.49
CA SER A 168 -59.31 22.68 12.00
C SER A 168 -59.43 23.84 13.02
N GLU A 169 -59.13 25.05 12.62
CA GLU A 169 -60.10 26.15 12.38
C GLU A 169 -59.37 27.50 12.19
N LYS A 170 -59.75 28.17 11.15
CA LYS A 170 -59.50 29.57 10.86
C LYS A 170 -60.60 30.37 11.62
N PRO A 171 -60.70 31.76 11.78
CA PRO A 171 -59.97 32.76 10.97
C PRO A 171 -59.65 34.08 11.73
N ALA A 172 -59.07 35.03 10.92
CA ALA A 172 -59.11 36.49 10.97
C ALA A 172 -58.31 37.21 12.09
N GLU A 173 -57.72 38.30 11.92
CA GLU A 173 -57.74 39.51 11.11
C GLU A 173 -56.71 40.49 11.61
N SER A 174 -56.32 41.34 10.72
CA SER A 174 -55.83 42.72 10.81
C SER A 174 -54.48 43.08 11.38
N ALA A 175 -53.73 43.59 10.47
CA ALA A 175 -53.31 45.01 10.29
C ALA A 175 -52.07 45.38 11.16
N GLU A 176 -51.15 45.83 10.53
CA GLU A 176 -50.75 47.11 9.95
C GLU A 176 -49.47 47.67 10.59
N ASN A 177 -48.64 48.01 9.71
CA ASN A 177 -47.84 49.23 9.63
C ASN A 177 -46.38 49.26 10.10
N ALA A 178 -45.66 49.50 9.11
CA ALA A 178 -44.71 50.61 8.84
C ALA A 178 -43.35 50.50 9.49
N GLU A 179 -42.40 50.43 8.60
CA GLU A 179 -41.55 51.50 8.06
C GLU A 179 -40.27 51.77 8.86
N SER A 180 -39.21 51.56 8.28
CA SER A 180 -38.15 52.43 7.81
C SER A 180 -36.74 51.87 8.00
N ALA A 181 -36.13 51.69 6.91
CA ALA A 181 -34.67 51.85 6.77
C ALA A 181 -34.38 53.39 6.87
N PRO A 182 -33.17 53.90 6.93
CA PRO A 182 -31.98 53.43 6.24
C PRO A 182 -30.59 53.69 6.94
N ALA A 183 -29.58 53.12 6.34
CA ALA A 183 -28.32 53.72 5.91
C ALA A 183 -27.23 54.18 6.91
N GLU A 184 -26.10 53.85 6.48
CA GLU A 184 -24.81 54.56 6.27
C GLU A 184 -23.77 54.47 7.39
N GLN A 185 -22.67 53.87 6.99
CA GLN A 185 -21.36 54.37 6.60
C GLN A 185 -20.32 54.56 7.72
N ASN A 186 -19.20 54.01 7.35
CA ASN A 186 -17.80 54.47 7.63
C ASN A 186 -17.19 54.25 9.03
N ALA A 187 -16.18 53.47 9.10
CA ALA A 187 -14.78 53.83 8.93
C ALA A 187 -13.93 52.56 8.90
#